data_2781dd630fb3909d4233c56645026491
#
_entry.id   2781dd630fb3909d4233c56645026491
#
_cell.length_a   1.000
_cell.length_b   1.000
_cell.length_c   1.000
_cell.angle_alpha   90.00
_cell.angle_beta   90.00
_cell.angle_gamma   90.00
#
_symmetry.space_group_name_H-M   'P 1'
#
loop_
_entity.id
_entity.type
_entity.pdbx_description
1 polymer ?
#
loop_
_entity_poly.entity_id
_entity_poly.type
_entity_poly.pdbx_seq_one_letter_code
_entity_poly.pdbx_strand_id
1 'polypeptide(L)'
;MLFRSLGQPGIAGLAQVTSAAYPDASQFDRKSPYYDPEAKRDSPRWFNVDVQFVRKTRLVGLPELRSCRELSRMRTLRRGNRLSITPVTPGEWEFITRALMKL
;
A
#
# COMPACT_ATOMS: atom_id res chain seq x y z
N MET A 1 -5.95 -3.99 1.69
CA MET A 1 -4.93 -2.94 1.55
C MET A 1 -4.79 -2.14 2.83
N LEU A 2 -3.59 -1.92 3.27
CA LEU A 2 -3.25 -1.17 4.48
C LEU A 2 -2.57 0.13 4.06
N PHE A 3 -2.84 1.22 4.75
CA PHE A 3 -2.22 2.50 4.41
C PHE A 3 -1.66 3.19 5.64
N ARG A 4 -0.72 4.08 5.36
CA ARG A 4 0.10 4.79 6.32
C ARG A 4 -0.60 6.06 6.80
N SER A 5 -0.48 6.36 8.08
CA SER A 5 -0.96 7.62 8.64
C SER A 5 0.02 8.76 8.37
N LEU A 6 -0.49 9.97 8.17
CA LEU A 6 0.35 11.17 8.03
C LEU A 6 1.07 11.48 9.35
N GLY A 7 2.34 11.84 9.24
CA GLY A 7 3.17 12.24 10.36
C GLY A 7 3.72 11.11 11.21
N GLN A 8 3.01 9.99 11.30
CA GLN A 8 3.44 8.84 12.09
C GLN A 8 3.30 7.57 11.25
N PRO A 9 4.42 6.93 10.84
CA PRO A 9 4.36 5.74 10.00
C PRO A 9 3.69 4.57 10.71
N GLY A 10 2.80 3.90 10.00
CA GLY A 10 2.13 2.73 10.54
C GLY A 10 0.88 2.39 9.75
N ILE A 11 0.17 1.37 10.23
CA ILE A 11 -1.08 0.93 9.64
C ILE A 11 -2.22 1.66 10.35
N ALA A 12 -3.09 2.31 9.57
CA ALA A 12 -4.17 3.12 10.11
C ALA A 12 -5.57 2.63 9.70
N GLY A 13 -5.66 1.71 8.75
CA GLY A 13 -6.96 1.24 8.29
C GLY A 13 -6.87 0.19 7.22
N LEU A 14 -8.05 -0.20 6.73
CA LEU A 14 -8.22 -1.18 5.66
C LEU A 14 -8.97 -0.56 4.50
N ALA A 15 -8.57 -0.94 3.29
CA ALA A 15 -9.28 -0.61 2.07
C ALA A 15 -9.32 -1.85 1.17
N GLN A 16 -10.32 -1.91 0.32
CA GLN A 16 -10.51 -3.01 -0.62
C GLN A 16 -10.31 -2.50 -2.04
N VAL A 17 -9.55 -3.25 -2.85
CA VAL A 17 -9.45 -2.98 -4.29
C VAL A 17 -10.78 -3.36 -4.94
N THR A 18 -11.38 -2.41 -5.66
CA THR A 18 -12.72 -2.57 -6.25
C THR A 18 -12.71 -2.56 -7.77
N SER A 19 -11.55 -2.37 -8.39
CA SER A 19 -11.43 -2.40 -9.86
C SER A 19 -10.23 -3.22 -10.29
N ALA A 20 -10.21 -3.63 -11.56
CA ALA A 20 -9.00 -4.09 -12.22
C ALA A 20 -8.04 -2.90 -12.41
N ALA A 21 -6.76 -3.19 -12.65
CA ALA A 21 -5.80 -2.15 -12.95
C ALA A 21 -6.15 -1.47 -14.29
N TYR A 22 -6.03 -0.15 -14.36
CA TYR A 22 -6.22 0.62 -15.58
C TYR A 22 -5.11 1.66 -15.70
N PRO A 23 -4.78 2.11 -16.96
CA PRO A 23 -3.71 3.07 -17.14
C PRO A 23 -4.01 4.40 -16.46
N ASP A 24 -2.99 4.96 -15.81
CA ASP A 24 -3.08 6.30 -15.24
C ASP A 24 -2.97 7.34 -16.36
N ALA A 25 -4.05 8.08 -16.61
CA ALA A 25 -4.11 9.05 -17.69
C ALA A 25 -3.12 10.21 -17.52
N SER A 26 -2.73 10.53 -16.29
CA SER A 26 -1.79 11.64 -16.04
C SER A 26 -0.41 11.42 -16.64
N GLN A 27 -0.03 10.16 -16.89
CA GLN A 27 1.26 9.85 -17.54
C GLN A 27 1.34 10.38 -18.99
N PHE A 28 0.20 10.60 -19.64
CA PHE A 28 0.12 11.07 -21.02
C PHE A 28 -0.11 12.59 -21.11
N ASP A 29 -0.37 13.26 -20.01
CA ASP A 29 -0.68 14.70 -19.98
C ASP A 29 0.60 15.49 -19.69
N ARG A 30 1.07 16.23 -20.71
CA ARG A 30 2.29 17.05 -20.60
C ARG A 30 2.22 18.12 -19.52
N LYS A 31 1.03 18.51 -19.10
CA LYS A 31 0.81 19.52 -18.06
C LYS A 31 0.78 18.89 -16.65
N SER A 32 0.74 17.57 -16.56
CA SER A 32 0.71 16.87 -15.28
C SER A 32 2.11 16.74 -14.69
N PRO A 33 2.29 16.89 -13.36
CA PRO A 33 3.56 16.59 -12.71
C PRO A 33 3.93 15.10 -12.79
N TYR A 34 2.97 14.24 -13.16
CA TYR A 34 3.19 12.79 -13.33
C TYR A 34 3.41 12.40 -14.80
N TYR A 35 3.61 13.37 -15.68
CA TYR A 35 3.87 13.10 -17.08
C TYR A 35 5.13 12.24 -17.24
N ASP A 36 5.00 11.16 -18.02
CA ASP A 36 6.11 10.27 -18.35
C ASP A 36 6.32 10.29 -19.87
N PRO A 37 7.40 10.91 -20.38
CA PRO A 37 7.63 11.00 -21.83
C PRO A 37 7.88 9.65 -22.50
N GLU A 38 8.23 8.61 -21.73
CA GLU A 38 8.45 7.27 -22.26
C GLU A 38 7.18 6.43 -22.27
N ALA A 39 6.10 6.89 -21.61
CA ALA A 39 4.83 6.20 -21.63
C ALA A 39 4.07 6.48 -22.93
N LYS A 40 3.52 5.43 -23.54
CA LYS A 40 2.72 5.51 -24.77
C LYS A 40 1.34 4.94 -24.51
N ARG A 41 0.33 5.46 -25.21
CA ARG A 41 -1.05 5.00 -25.02
C ARG A 41 -1.25 3.53 -25.34
N ASP A 42 -0.47 2.97 -26.25
CA ASP A 42 -0.48 1.56 -26.60
C ASP A 42 0.45 0.71 -25.68
N SER A 43 1.29 1.37 -24.89
CA SER A 43 2.24 0.73 -23.97
C SER A 43 2.38 1.56 -22.69
N PRO A 44 1.32 1.67 -21.88
CA PRO A 44 1.36 2.47 -20.67
C PRO A 44 2.31 1.86 -19.63
N ARG A 45 2.95 2.72 -18.84
CA ARG A 45 3.90 2.32 -17.80
C ARG A 45 3.30 2.37 -16.40
N TRP A 46 2.30 3.21 -16.19
CA TRP A 46 1.72 3.47 -14.87
C TRP A 46 0.23 3.11 -14.86
N PHE A 47 -0.19 2.44 -13.80
CA PHE A 47 -1.54 1.92 -13.66
C PHE A 47 -2.11 2.31 -12.31
N ASN A 48 -3.42 2.49 -12.29
CA ASN A 48 -4.20 2.74 -11.07
C ASN A 48 -5.15 1.59 -10.80
N VAL A 49 -5.56 1.48 -9.55
CA VAL A 49 -6.71 0.67 -9.15
C VAL A 49 -7.61 1.54 -8.28
N ASP A 50 -8.92 1.28 -8.35
CA ASP A 50 -9.85 1.91 -7.42
C ASP A 50 -9.87 1.14 -6.11
N VAL A 51 -9.95 1.86 -5.01
CA VAL A 51 -10.05 1.26 -3.69
C VAL A 51 -11.26 1.85 -2.96
N GLN A 52 -11.89 1.02 -2.14
CA GLN A 52 -12.97 1.43 -1.27
C GLN A 52 -12.49 1.38 0.17
N PHE A 53 -12.73 2.44 0.93
CA PHE A 53 -12.46 2.43 2.36
C PHE A 53 -13.33 1.39 3.04
N VAL A 54 -12.72 0.52 3.83
CA VAL A 54 -13.44 -0.52 4.56
C VAL A 54 -13.59 -0.13 6.02
N ARG A 55 -12.46 0.17 6.69
CA ARG A 55 -12.48 0.42 8.12
C ARG A 55 -11.24 1.20 8.56
N LYS A 56 -11.46 2.21 9.41
CA LYS A 56 -10.38 2.85 10.13
C LYS A 56 -10.10 2.02 11.39
N THR A 57 -8.82 1.78 11.68
CA THR A 57 -8.40 1.02 12.85
C THR A 57 -7.50 1.89 13.73
N ARG A 58 -7.11 1.36 14.91
CA ARG A 58 -6.07 2.03 15.67
C ARG A 58 -4.77 2.09 14.87
N LEU A 59 -3.95 3.07 15.14
CA LEU A 59 -2.64 3.15 14.51
C LEU A 59 -1.74 2.05 15.06
N VAL A 60 -1.24 1.18 14.15
CA VAL A 60 -0.22 0.17 14.47
C VAL A 60 1.10 0.71 13.94
N GLY A 61 1.94 1.25 14.82
CA GLY A 61 3.18 1.90 14.43
C GLY A 61 4.26 0.94 14.00
N LEU A 62 5.28 1.46 13.29
CA LEU A 62 6.41 0.63 12.84
C LEU A 62 7.15 -0.06 13.97
N PRO A 63 7.41 0.57 15.14
CA PRO A 63 8.07 -0.13 16.24
C PRO A 63 7.30 -1.36 16.72
N GLU A 64 5.97 -1.27 16.79
CA GLU A 64 5.12 -2.40 17.17
C GLU A 64 5.19 -3.52 16.13
N LEU A 65 5.11 -3.16 14.83
CA LEU A 65 5.22 -4.14 13.76
C LEU A 65 6.57 -4.86 13.76
N ARG A 66 7.65 -4.12 13.99
CA ARG A 66 9.00 -4.69 14.03
C ARG A 66 9.26 -5.56 15.26
N SER A 67 8.50 -5.38 16.32
CA SER A 67 8.62 -6.21 17.52
C SER A 67 7.95 -7.57 17.37
N CYS A 68 7.13 -7.76 16.35
CA CYS A 68 6.39 -9.00 16.13
C CYS A 68 7.22 -10.00 15.34
N ARG A 69 7.46 -11.16 15.92
CA ARG A 69 8.23 -12.25 15.32
C ARG A 69 7.57 -12.77 14.04
N GLU A 70 6.25 -12.81 14.03
CA GLU A 70 5.41 -13.27 12.91
C GLU A 70 5.55 -12.38 11.67
N LEU A 71 6.03 -11.16 11.83
CA LEU A 71 6.22 -10.18 10.76
C LEU A 71 7.69 -9.98 10.39
N SER A 72 8.59 -10.83 10.87
CA SER A 72 10.04 -10.65 10.71
C SER A 72 10.49 -10.64 9.25
N ARG A 73 9.73 -11.29 8.35
CA ARG A 73 10.03 -11.36 6.91
C ARG A 73 9.16 -10.45 6.06
N MET A 74 8.33 -9.62 6.68
CA MET A 74 7.42 -8.74 5.96
C MET A 74 8.21 -7.71 5.14
N ARG A 75 7.92 -7.61 3.83
CA ARG A 75 8.65 -6.72 2.91
C ARG A 75 8.57 -5.25 3.30
N THR A 76 7.42 -4.82 3.78
CA THR A 76 7.20 -3.44 4.22
C THR A 76 8.17 -3.01 5.31
N LEU A 77 8.61 -3.95 6.15
CA LEU A 77 9.49 -3.69 7.28
C LEU A 77 10.97 -3.85 6.96
N ARG A 78 11.32 -4.28 5.76
CA ARG A 78 12.72 -4.46 5.38
C ARG A 78 13.43 -3.12 5.33
N ARG A 79 14.64 -3.09 5.86
CA ARG A 79 15.51 -1.92 5.80
C ARG A 79 15.79 -1.57 4.35
N GLY A 80 15.66 -0.28 4.02
CA GLY A 80 15.92 0.20 2.66
C GLY A 80 14.77 0.00 1.68
N ASN A 81 13.61 -0.51 2.14
CA ASN A 81 12.43 -0.61 1.28
C ASN A 81 11.92 0.78 0.92
N ARG A 82 11.84 1.08 -0.38
CA ARG A 82 11.34 2.36 -0.89
C ARG A 82 10.04 2.22 -1.67
N LEU A 83 9.47 1.03 -1.72
CA LEU A 83 8.22 0.80 -2.42
C LEU A 83 7.06 1.28 -1.56
N SER A 84 6.14 2.04 -2.16
CA SER A 84 4.94 2.52 -1.48
C SER A 84 3.88 1.43 -1.34
N ILE A 85 3.92 0.43 -2.21
CA ILE A 85 3.02 -0.72 -2.18
C ILE A 85 3.85 -1.98 -2.15
N THR A 86 3.61 -2.83 -1.15
CA THR A 86 4.33 -4.10 -1.01
C THR A 86 3.33 -5.22 -0.71
N PRO A 87 3.60 -6.45 -1.21
CA PRO A 87 2.75 -7.58 -0.88
C PRO A 87 2.96 -8.03 0.55
N VAL A 88 1.93 -8.63 1.13
CA VAL A 88 2.00 -9.33 2.41
C VAL A 88 1.53 -10.76 2.20
N THR A 89 2.08 -11.69 2.96
CA THR A 89 1.63 -13.07 2.91
C THR A 89 0.27 -13.22 3.61
N PRO A 90 -0.52 -14.27 3.30
CA PRO A 90 -1.76 -14.52 4.03
C PRO A 90 -1.57 -14.63 5.53
N GLY A 91 -0.49 -15.24 6.00
CA GLY A 91 -0.19 -15.34 7.43
C GLY A 91 0.10 -14.00 8.07
N GLU A 92 0.84 -13.14 7.38
CA GLU A 92 1.10 -11.77 7.85
C GLU A 92 -0.18 -10.95 7.92
N TRP A 93 -1.02 -11.05 6.89
CA TRP A 93 -2.30 -10.37 6.84
C TRP A 93 -3.21 -10.80 8.01
N GLU A 94 -3.32 -12.11 8.22
CA GLU A 94 -4.14 -12.65 9.30
C GLU A 94 -3.63 -12.21 10.67
N PHE A 95 -2.33 -12.25 10.88
CA PHE A 95 -1.74 -11.81 12.14
C PHE A 95 -2.01 -10.32 12.40
N ILE A 96 -1.82 -9.46 11.40
CA ILE A 96 -2.05 -8.02 11.53
C ILE A 96 -3.52 -7.75 11.85
N THR A 97 -4.44 -8.33 11.08
CA THR A 97 -5.85 -8.01 11.22
C THR A 97 -6.46 -8.57 12.51
N ARG A 98 -6.05 -9.74 12.94
CA ARG A 98 -6.60 -10.37 14.14
C ARG A 98 -5.90 -9.97 15.44
N ALA A 99 -4.57 -9.98 15.44
CA ALA A 99 -3.82 -9.76 16.67
C ALA A 99 -3.55 -8.28 16.95
N LEU A 100 -3.20 -7.51 15.93
CA LEU A 100 -2.81 -6.12 16.09
C LEU A 100 -3.99 -5.15 15.89
N MET A 101 -4.78 -5.35 14.86
CA MET A 101 -5.93 -4.49 14.58
C MET A 101 -7.20 -4.95 15.29
N LYS A 102 -7.24 -6.18 15.75
CA LYS A 102 -8.36 -6.78 16.49
C LYS A 102 -9.69 -6.70 15.74
N LEU A 103 -9.64 -7.06 14.48
CA LEU A 103 -10.84 -7.08 13.64
C LEU A 103 -11.64 -8.37 13.84
#